data_e7695cb517293abae051f0b15302825c
#
_entry.id   e7695cb517293abae051f0b15302825c
#
_cell.length_a   1.000
_cell.length_b   1.000
_cell.length_c   1.000
_cell.angle_alpha   90.00
_cell.angle_beta   90.00
_cell.angle_gamma   90.00
#
_symmetry.space_group_name_H-M   'P 1'
#
loop_
_entity.id
_entity.type
_entity.pdbx_description
1 polymer ?
#
loop_
_entity_poly.entity_id
_entity_poly.type
_entity_poly.pdbx_seq_one_letter_code
_entity_poly.pdbx_strand_id
1 'polypeptide(L)'
;MFLSENYHNLGNGFIKLDKNSADFKFFYHYWKETLFERCMRLFKWDCGIIPQKEIEQRLLLTGFCIITKNNSGKLVCASGGLYEQDIYYDEFKKVTYSLVGESGERTIGKDCVVISNNSLRNSLFHMIHNYAMTLAHCDVSIICELVNTRANKTFSAKNKSVAKTVNEWYDNLFNGKMSSIMDDYTCALESFDNRTNSTNLLQLMETRQNTLRNFYNDIGIKTAYDKKERMNVEETALDDGLLLINITDMFEYRKKACEEVNALFGEN
;
A
#
# COMPACT_ATOMS: atom_id res chain seq x y z
N MET A 1 -11.79 -12.66 -1.13
CA MET A 1 -11.19 -13.90 -1.61
C MET A 1 -9.82 -13.66 -2.31
N PHE A 2 -9.24 -12.48 -2.21
CA PHE A 2 -7.94 -12.17 -2.85
C PHE A 2 -6.74 -12.18 -1.87
N LEU A 3 -6.96 -12.34 -0.57
CA LEU A 3 -5.90 -12.33 0.44
C LEU A 3 -5.53 -13.73 0.98
N SER A 4 -6.28 -14.79 0.62
CA SER A 4 -6.08 -16.11 1.24
C SER A 4 -5.05 -17.01 0.53
N GLU A 5 -4.67 -16.72 -0.70
CA GLU A 5 -3.75 -17.60 -1.43
C GLU A 5 -2.26 -17.34 -1.14
N ASN A 6 -1.91 -16.15 -0.61
CA ASN A 6 -0.51 -15.81 -0.33
C ASN A 6 -0.08 -15.98 1.14
N TYR A 7 -1.02 -16.19 2.08
CA TYR A 7 -0.68 -16.37 3.48
C TYR A 7 -0.13 -17.76 3.84
N HIS A 8 -0.32 -18.76 3.00
CA HIS A 8 0.17 -20.12 3.27
C HIS A 8 1.67 -20.34 3.03
N ASN A 9 2.36 -19.38 2.39
CA ASN A 9 3.80 -19.49 2.14
C ASN A 9 4.70 -18.61 3.03
N LEU A 10 4.13 -17.88 3.99
CA LEU A 10 4.89 -17.11 4.99
C LEU A 10 5.24 -17.91 6.26
N GLY A 11 4.91 -19.20 6.27
CA GLY A 11 5.34 -20.11 7.32
C GLY A 11 6.81 -20.45 7.18
N ASN A 12 7.64 -19.89 8.03
CA ASN A 12 9.06 -20.16 8.21
C ASN A 12 9.98 -19.51 7.15
N GLY A 13 10.17 -18.22 7.26
CA GLY A 13 11.48 -17.96 6.96
C GLY A 13 11.93 -16.98 6.02
N PHE A 14 12.99 -17.01 5.94
CA PHE A 14 13.95 -16.30 5.12
C PHE A 14 13.55 -16.41 3.64
N ILE A 15 13.12 -15.28 3.10
CA ILE A 15 12.98 -15.12 1.67
C ILE A 15 14.34 -15.43 1.08
N LYS A 16 14.44 -16.52 0.33
CA LYS A 16 15.53 -16.67 -0.61
C LYS A 16 15.30 -15.60 -1.68
N LEU A 17 15.89 -14.42 -1.46
CA LEU A 17 16.15 -13.51 -2.55
C LEU A 17 16.93 -14.35 -3.56
N ASP A 18 16.33 -14.59 -4.72
CA ASP A 18 17.04 -15.21 -5.80
C ASP A 18 18.28 -14.36 -6.04
N LYS A 19 19.44 -14.99 -6.11
CA LYS A 19 20.76 -14.34 -6.02
C LYS A 19 20.96 -13.21 -7.04
N ASN A 20 20.06 -13.08 -8.00
CA ASN A 20 20.21 -12.20 -9.17
C ASN A 20 19.07 -11.20 -9.40
N SER A 21 18.02 -11.15 -8.57
CA SER A 21 16.95 -10.16 -8.78
C SER A 21 16.37 -9.69 -7.47
N ALA A 22 16.39 -8.38 -7.27
CA ALA A 22 15.49 -7.74 -6.32
C ALA A 22 14.07 -7.98 -6.86
N ASP A 23 13.31 -8.87 -6.22
CA ASP A 23 11.97 -9.22 -6.68
C ASP A 23 11.01 -8.05 -6.47
N PHE A 24 10.80 -7.27 -7.54
CA PHE A 24 9.85 -6.16 -7.54
C PHE A 24 8.47 -6.58 -7.02
N LYS A 25 8.00 -7.77 -7.40
CA LYS A 25 6.69 -8.26 -6.97
C LYS A 25 6.61 -8.42 -5.46
N PHE A 26 7.69 -8.89 -4.85
CA PHE A 26 7.78 -9.01 -3.40
C PHE A 26 7.62 -7.65 -2.71
N PHE A 27 8.42 -6.64 -3.12
CA PHE A 27 8.34 -5.31 -2.53
C PHE A 27 7.00 -4.63 -2.79
N TYR A 28 6.43 -4.83 -3.99
CA TYR A 28 5.11 -4.31 -4.31
C TYR A 28 4.02 -4.92 -3.40
N HIS A 29 3.99 -6.23 -3.20
CA HIS A 29 3.04 -6.88 -2.30
C HIS A 29 3.24 -6.44 -0.86
N TYR A 30 4.48 -6.39 -0.38
CA TYR A 30 4.83 -5.91 0.94
C TYR A 30 4.31 -4.48 1.20
N TRP A 31 4.56 -3.56 0.29
CA TRP A 31 4.10 -2.17 0.44
C TRP A 31 2.59 -2.06 0.31
N LYS A 32 1.98 -2.74 -0.62
CA LYS A 32 0.53 -2.76 -0.79
C LYS A 32 -0.17 -3.23 0.47
N GLU A 33 0.25 -4.32 1.06
CA GLU A 33 -0.30 -4.86 2.31
C GLU A 33 -0.04 -3.91 3.48
N THR A 34 1.19 -3.40 3.61
CA THR A 34 1.57 -2.48 4.68
C THR A 34 0.76 -1.18 4.65
N LEU A 35 0.62 -0.55 3.48
CA LEU A 35 -0.14 0.68 3.34
C LEU A 35 -1.64 0.44 3.56
N PHE A 36 -2.17 -0.66 3.04
CA PHE A 36 -3.56 -1.05 3.25
C PHE A 36 -3.87 -1.31 4.74
N GLU A 37 -3.02 -2.06 5.43
CA GLU A 37 -3.17 -2.32 6.86
C GLU A 37 -3.11 -1.04 7.70
N ARG A 38 -2.26 -0.09 7.35
CA ARG A 38 -2.19 1.22 8.01
C ARG A 38 -3.48 2.01 7.81
N CYS A 39 -4.05 2.02 6.60
CA CYS A 39 -5.34 2.65 6.33
C CYS A 39 -6.48 2.00 7.13
N MET A 40 -6.50 0.69 7.27
CA MET A 40 -7.52 -0.02 8.06
C MET A 40 -7.51 0.31 9.54
N ARG A 41 -6.41 0.88 10.06
CA ARG A 41 -6.26 1.26 11.47
C ARG A 41 -6.50 2.75 11.73
N LEU A 42 -6.88 3.54 10.71
CA LEU A 42 -7.08 4.98 10.86
C LEU A 42 -8.25 5.32 11.76
N PHE A 43 -9.34 4.57 11.65
CA PHE A 43 -10.56 4.80 12.40
C PHE A 43 -10.81 3.64 13.35
N LYS A 44 -11.34 3.97 14.53
CA LYS A 44 -11.77 3.00 15.53
C LYS A 44 -13.28 3.03 15.59
N TRP A 45 -13.91 1.88 15.42
CA TRP A 45 -15.34 1.69 15.53
C TRP A 45 -15.69 1.16 16.92
N ASP A 46 -16.66 1.76 17.54
CA ASP A 46 -17.25 1.26 18.77
C ASP A 46 -18.52 0.46 18.43
N CYS A 47 -18.34 -0.63 17.72
CA CYS A 47 -19.39 -1.50 17.23
C CYS A 47 -19.07 -2.95 17.62
N GLY A 48 -19.85 -3.53 18.56
CA GLY A 48 -19.64 -4.89 19.03
C GLY A 48 -20.15 -6.00 18.10
N ILE A 49 -20.98 -5.66 17.07
CA ILE A 49 -21.73 -6.64 16.29
C ILE A 49 -20.99 -6.98 14.98
N ILE A 50 -20.53 -5.98 14.27
CA ILE A 50 -19.80 -6.16 13.00
C ILE A 50 -18.32 -5.90 13.24
N PRO A 51 -17.41 -6.84 12.86
CA PRO A 51 -15.98 -6.61 12.99
C PRO A 51 -15.53 -5.38 12.20
N GLN A 52 -14.77 -4.49 12.84
CA GLN A 52 -14.20 -3.28 12.20
C GLN A 52 -13.51 -3.62 10.88
N LYS A 53 -12.78 -4.74 10.84
CA LYS A 53 -12.08 -5.21 9.63
C LYS A 53 -13.01 -5.37 8.43
N GLU A 54 -14.22 -5.88 8.65
CA GLU A 54 -15.20 -6.10 7.58
C GLU A 54 -15.70 -4.79 6.97
N ILE A 55 -15.91 -3.78 7.81
CA ILE A 55 -16.36 -2.45 7.38
C ILE A 55 -15.22 -1.73 6.65
N GLU A 56 -14.07 -1.54 7.30
CA GLU A 56 -12.96 -0.78 6.74
C GLU A 56 -12.39 -1.41 5.46
N GLN A 57 -12.30 -2.74 5.40
CA GLN A 57 -11.83 -3.41 4.20
C GLN A 57 -12.70 -3.10 2.98
N ARG A 58 -14.02 -3.10 3.14
CA ARG A 58 -14.94 -2.75 2.04
C ARG A 58 -14.85 -1.27 1.68
N LEU A 59 -14.84 -0.39 2.68
CA LEU A 59 -14.68 1.06 2.43
C LEU A 59 -13.42 1.37 1.64
N LEU A 60 -12.30 0.77 2.00
CA LEU A 60 -11.02 0.99 1.32
C LEU A 60 -10.97 0.38 -0.09
N LEU A 61 -11.60 -0.78 -0.30
CA LEU A 61 -11.58 -1.48 -1.60
C LEU A 61 -12.61 -0.95 -2.59
N THR A 62 -13.85 -0.69 -2.12
CA THR A 62 -14.97 -0.35 -3.00
C THR A 62 -15.48 1.08 -2.84
N GLY A 63 -15.04 1.79 -1.79
CA GLY A 63 -15.48 3.15 -1.48
C GLY A 63 -16.77 3.23 -0.66
N PHE A 64 -17.49 2.13 -0.49
CA PHE A 64 -18.71 2.04 0.33
C PHE A 64 -18.95 0.62 0.80
N CYS A 65 -19.81 0.46 1.80
CA CYS A 65 -20.37 -0.84 2.20
C CYS A 65 -21.84 -0.68 2.62
N ILE A 66 -22.54 -1.79 2.65
CA ILE A 66 -23.98 -1.86 2.92
C ILE A 66 -24.20 -2.57 4.24
N ILE A 67 -24.83 -1.90 5.20
CA ILE A 67 -25.25 -2.51 6.47
C ILE A 67 -26.71 -2.88 6.37
N THR A 68 -27.02 -4.16 6.55
CA THR A 68 -28.37 -4.71 6.47
C THR A 68 -28.54 -5.91 7.39
N LYS A 69 -29.78 -6.35 7.61
CA LYS A 69 -30.05 -7.63 8.29
C LYS A 69 -30.11 -8.76 7.25
N ASN A 70 -29.41 -9.85 7.53
CA ASN A 70 -29.49 -11.07 6.73
C ASN A 70 -30.83 -11.81 6.98
N ASN A 71 -31.10 -12.90 6.24
CA ASN A 71 -32.29 -13.70 6.40
C ASN A 71 -32.50 -14.28 7.80
N SER A 72 -31.43 -14.39 8.59
CA SER A 72 -31.46 -14.82 10.00
C SER A 72 -31.69 -13.66 10.97
N GLY A 73 -31.88 -12.43 10.51
CA GLY A 73 -32.10 -11.24 11.32
C GLY A 73 -30.82 -10.63 11.93
N LYS A 74 -29.63 -11.17 11.63
CA LYS A 74 -28.35 -10.61 12.12
C LYS A 74 -27.90 -9.44 11.27
N LEU A 75 -27.39 -8.40 11.93
CA LEU A 75 -26.77 -7.27 11.26
C LEU A 75 -25.44 -7.68 10.62
N VAL A 76 -25.27 -7.35 9.35
CA VAL A 76 -24.13 -7.76 8.53
C VAL A 76 -23.66 -6.62 7.64
N CYS A 77 -22.36 -6.66 7.29
CA CYS A 77 -21.77 -5.77 6.30
C CYS A 77 -21.68 -6.52 4.95
N ALA A 78 -22.34 -5.99 3.94
CA ALA A 78 -22.42 -6.58 2.61
C ALA A 78 -21.69 -5.74 1.57
N SER A 79 -21.26 -6.38 0.49
CA SER A 79 -20.85 -5.72 -0.74
C SER A 79 -22.01 -5.66 -1.71
N GLY A 80 -22.00 -4.73 -2.67
CA GLY A 80 -23.07 -4.64 -3.64
C GLY A 80 -22.91 -3.48 -4.61
N GLY A 81 -24.01 -3.08 -5.24
CA GLY A 81 -24.09 -1.96 -6.16
C GLY A 81 -25.17 -0.96 -5.72
N LEU A 82 -24.96 0.31 -6.03
CA LEU A 82 -25.91 1.40 -5.80
C LEU A 82 -26.63 1.73 -7.10
N TYR A 83 -27.92 1.96 -7.04
CA TYR A 83 -28.73 2.32 -8.21
C TYR A 83 -29.97 3.15 -7.84
N GLU A 84 -30.71 3.62 -8.85
CA GLU A 84 -31.80 4.60 -8.71
C GLU A 84 -31.34 5.90 -8.05
N GLN A 85 -30.52 6.66 -8.76
CA GLN A 85 -30.10 7.99 -8.33
C GLN A 85 -31.27 8.99 -8.39
N ASP A 86 -31.15 10.03 -7.56
CA ASP A 86 -32.03 11.21 -7.66
C ASP A 86 -31.71 12.06 -8.90
N ILE A 87 -32.46 13.14 -9.10
CA ILE A 87 -32.28 14.07 -10.23
C ILE A 87 -30.94 14.83 -10.22
N TYR A 88 -30.29 14.92 -9.06
CA TYR A 88 -28.98 15.58 -8.87
C TYR A 88 -27.81 14.61 -8.90
N TYR A 89 -28.08 13.30 -9.07
CA TYR A 89 -27.07 12.22 -9.05
C TYR A 89 -26.30 12.09 -7.73
N ASP A 90 -26.84 12.61 -6.65
CA ASP A 90 -26.19 12.63 -5.33
C ASP A 90 -26.61 11.45 -4.46
N GLU A 91 -27.93 11.21 -4.32
CA GLU A 91 -28.44 10.17 -3.46
C GLU A 91 -28.92 8.94 -4.27
N PHE A 92 -28.56 7.76 -3.77
CA PHE A 92 -29.10 6.49 -4.27
C PHE A 92 -30.27 6.06 -3.41
N LYS A 93 -31.29 5.44 -4.03
CA LYS A 93 -32.49 4.97 -3.35
C LYS A 93 -32.46 3.49 -3.05
N LYS A 94 -31.78 2.71 -3.87
CA LYS A 94 -31.73 1.27 -3.76
C LYS A 94 -30.32 0.71 -3.90
N VAL A 95 -30.14 -0.47 -3.31
CA VAL A 95 -28.88 -1.23 -3.40
C VAL A 95 -29.19 -2.66 -3.82
N THR A 96 -28.27 -3.24 -4.59
CA THR A 96 -28.12 -4.69 -4.66
C THR A 96 -27.08 -5.11 -3.65
N TYR A 97 -27.32 -6.16 -2.88
CA TYR A 97 -26.33 -6.68 -1.93
C TYR A 97 -26.01 -8.14 -2.22
N SER A 98 -24.80 -8.53 -1.86
CA SER A 98 -24.33 -9.90 -1.97
C SER A 98 -23.57 -10.30 -0.71
N LEU A 99 -23.95 -11.44 -0.16
CA LEU A 99 -23.33 -12.15 0.95
C LEU A 99 -23.06 -13.59 0.52
N VAL A 100 -22.37 -14.36 1.36
CA VAL A 100 -22.18 -15.79 1.10
C VAL A 100 -23.53 -16.51 1.23
N GLY A 101 -24.04 -17.00 0.10
CA GLY A 101 -25.31 -17.74 0.04
C GLY A 101 -26.58 -16.89 0.04
N GLU A 102 -26.47 -15.57 0.01
CA GLU A 102 -27.62 -14.66 0.01
C GLU A 102 -27.33 -13.43 -0.86
N SER A 103 -28.32 -13.04 -1.66
CA SER A 103 -28.27 -11.82 -2.46
C SER A 103 -29.67 -11.27 -2.64
N GLY A 104 -29.79 -9.98 -2.93
CA GLY A 104 -31.08 -9.35 -3.15
C GLY A 104 -30.97 -7.83 -3.30
N GLU A 105 -32.14 -7.20 -3.26
CA GLU A 105 -32.30 -5.75 -3.31
C GLU A 105 -32.78 -5.22 -1.97
N ARG A 106 -32.37 -4.00 -1.62
CA ARG A 106 -32.79 -3.29 -0.41
C ARG A 106 -33.01 -1.81 -0.72
N THR A 107 -33.86 -1.18 0.05
CA THR A 107 -34.15 0.25 -0.02
C THR A 107 -33.34 0.96 1.06
N ILE A 108 -32.57 1.97 0.65
CA ILE A 108 -31.74 2.77 1.58
C ILE A 108 -32.65 3.54 2.54
N GLY A 109 -32.30 3.56 3.81
CA GLY A 109 -33.07 4.23 4.88
C GLY A 109 -34.30 3.45 5.38
N LYS A 110 -34.62 2.28 4.77
CA LYS A 110 -35.70 1.37 5.25
C LYS A 110 -35.16 0.01 5.67
N ASP A 111 -34.40 -0.61 4.77
CA ASP A 111 -33.91 -1.98 4.93
C ASP A 111 -32.41 -2.05 5.11
N CYS A 112 -31.71 -0.97 4.77
CA CYS A 112 -30.25 -0.90 4.83
C CYS A 112 -29.77 0.54 4.98
N VAL A 113 -28.51 0.64 5.42
CA VAL A 113 -27.72 1.89 5.46
C VAL A 113 -26.48 1.70 4.60
N VAL A 114 -26.10 2.72 3.84
CA VAL A 114 -24.87 2.73 3.06
C VAL A 114 -23.81 3.57 3.78
N ILE A 115 -22.72 2.95 4.18
CA ILE A 115 -21.57 3.64 4.70
C ILE A 115 -20.65 4.00 3.53
N SER A 116 -20.37 5.27 3.35
CA SER A 116 -19.45 5.78 2.34
C SER A 116 -18.06 6.03 2.94
N ASN A 117 -17.02 5.80 2.15
CA ASN A 117 -15.64 6.07 2.58
C ASN A 117 -15.37 7.58 2.69
N ASN A 118 -15.93 8.35 1.74
CA ASN A 118 -15.82 9.80 1.64
C ASN A 118 -17.03 10.35 0.86
N SER A 119 -17.09 11.67 0.68
CA SER A 119 -18.15 12.37 -0.06
C SER A 119 -18.34 11.85 -1.48
N LEU A 120 -17.28 11.44 -2.15
CA LEU A 120 -17.30 10.93 -3.53
C LEU A 120 -17.46 9.41 -3.63
N ARG A 121 -17.53 8.69 -2.52
CA ARG A 121 -17.55 7.21 -2.46
C ARG A 121 -16.34 6.56 -3.13
N ASN A 122 -15.20 7.26 -3.12
CA ASN A 122 -13.99 6.75 -3.73
C ASN A 122 -13.27 5.74 -2.84
N SER A 123 -12.79 4.66 -3.44
CA SER A 123 -11.89 3.73 -2.79
C SER A 123 -10.46 4.30 -2.70
N LEU A 124 -9.72 3.91 -1.68
CA LEU A 124 -8.29 4.24 -1.58
C LEU A 124 -7.39 3.22 -2.29
N PHE A 125 -7.97 2.18 -2.87
CA PHE A 125 -7.23 1.07 -3.45
C PHE A 125 -6.26 1.51 -4.56
N HIS A 126 -6.70 2.39 -5.46
CA HIS A 126 -5.84 2.90 -6.56
C HIS A 126 -4.70 3.75 -6.04
N MET A 127 -4.95 4.59 -5.03
CA MET A 127 -3.92 5.39 -4.39
C MET A 127 -2.87 4.49 -3.71
N ILE A 128 -3.31 3.53 -2.91
CA ILE A 128 -2.45 2.54 -2.25
C ILE A 128 -1.62 1.77 -3.29
N HIS A 129 -2.24 1.34 -4.41
CA HIS A 129 -1.55 0.65 -5.49
C HIS A 129 -0.41 1.48 -6.08
N ASN A 130 -0.68 2.75 -6.41
CA ASN A 130 0.30 3.63 -7.03
C ASN A 130 1.49 3.91 -6.09
N TYR A 131 1.20 4.21 -4.81
CA TYR A 131 2.25 4.42 -3.82
C TYR A 131 3.07 3.15 -3.54
N ALA A 132 2.42 1.99 -3.45
CA ALA A 132 3.09 0.71 -3.29
C ALA A 132 4.03 0.40 -4.45
N MET A 133 3.61 0.70 -5.69
CA MET A 133 4.42 0.51 -6.89
C MET A 133 5.65 1.41 -6.89
N THR A 134 5.48 2.70 -6.56
CA THR A 134 6.60 3.66 -6.47
C THR A 134 7.59 3.27 -5.38
N LEU A 135 7.11 2.90 -4.18
CA LEU A 135 7.96 2.46 -3.08
C LEU A 135 8.72 1.17 -3.42
N ALA A 136 8.08 0.22 -4.11
CA ALA A 136 8.74 -1.00 -4.57
C ALA A 136 9.87 -0.70 -5.56
N HIS A 137 9.67 0.22 -6.49
CA HIS A 137 10.75 0.67 -7.40
C HIS A 137 11.89 1.33 -6.64
N CYS A 138 11.60 2.16 -5.63
CA CYS A 138 12.63 2.75 -4.79
C CYS A 138 13.45 1.66 -4.07
N ASP A 139 12.80 0.67 -3.45
CA ASP A 139 13.50 -0.39 -2.72
C ASP A 139 14.36 -1.25 -3.65
N VAL A 140 13.85 -1.62 -4.84
CA VAL A 140 14.64 -2.33 -5.86
C VAL A 140 15.85 -1.50 -6.28
N SER A 141 15.65 -0.19 -6.57
CA SER A 141 16.74 0.68 -7.00
C SER A 141 17.80 0.88 -5.90
N ILE A 142 17.38 1.02 -4.64
CA ILE A 142 18.28 1.11 -3.49
C ILE A 142 19.12 -0.17 -3.37
N ILE A 143 18.51 -1.34 -3.51
CA ILE A 143 19.24 -2.61 -3.44
C ILE A 143 20.22 -2.73 -4.60
N CYS A 144 19.81 -2.39 -5.83
CA CYS A 144 20.70 -2.39 -6.98
C CYS A 144 21.91 -1.46 -6.75
N GLU A 145 21.70 -0.25 -6.25
CA GLU A 145 22.78 0.67 -5.93
C GLU A 145 23.69 0.14 -4.81
N LEU A 146 23.13 -0.47 -3.77
CA LEU A 146 23.92 -1.12 -2.71
C LEU A 146 24.77 -2.28 -3.23
N VAL A 147 24.25 -3.06 -4.18
CA VAL A 147 25.02 -4.12 -4.85
C VAL A 147 26.11 -3.51 -5.71
N ASN A 148 25.80 -2.48 -6.50
CA ASN A 148 26.76 -1.78 -7.35
C ASN A 148 27.90 -1.12 -6.55
N THR A 149 27.66 -0.64 -5.32
CA THR A 149 28.73 -0.13 -4.45
C THR A 149 29.76 -1.20 -4.08
N ARG A 150 29.37 -2.48 -4.06
CA ARG A 150 30.27 -3.61 -3.79
C ARG A 150 30.92 -4.13 -5.06
N ALA A 151 30.20 -4.13 -6.19
CA ALA A 151 30.64 -4.63 -7.48
C ALA A 151 30.76 -3.47 -8.49
N ASN A 152 31.72 -2.58 -8.25
CA ASN A 152 31.91 -1.37 -9.05
C ASN A 152 32.54 -1.60 -10.43
N LYS A 153 32.77 -2.87 -10.83
CA LYS A 153 33.33 -3.24 -12.11
C LYS A 153 32.49 -4.28 -12.81
N THR A 154 32.25 -4.09 -14.08
CA THR A 154 31.71 -5.11 -14.98
C THR A 154 32.85 -5.73 -15.77
N PHE A 155 32.87 -7.03 -15.86
CA PHE A 155 33.91 -7.77 -16.58
C PHE A 155 33.34 -8.38 -17.84
N SER A 156 34.06 -8.23 -18.96
CA SER A 156 33.82 -8.97 -20.18
C SER A 156 34.83 -10.13 -20.26
N ALA A 157 34.34 -11.35 -20.34
CA ALA A 157 35.15 -12.56 -20.37
C ALA A 157 35.16 -13.18 -21.76
N LYS A 158 36.34 -13.44 -22.32
CA LYS A 158 36.52 -14.08 -23.64
C LYS A 158 36.20 -15.58 -23.63
N ASN A 159 36.26 -16.25 -22.48
CA ASN A 159 36.09 -17.70 -22.34
C ASN A 159 35.06 -18.06 -21.25
N LYS A 160 34.33 -19.18 -21.47
CA LYS A 160 33.35 -19.69 -20.49
C LYS A 160 33.94 -20.01 -19.10
N SER A 161 35.20 -20.49 -19.06
CA SER A 161 35.88 -20.78 -17.79
C SER A 161 36.13 -19.50 -16.99
N VAL A 162 36.61 -18.46 -17.64
CA VAL A 162 36.83 -17.14 -17.01
C VAL A 162 35.50 -16.52 -16.56
N ALA A 163 34.44 -16.64 -17.38
CA ALA A 163 33.12 -16.16 -17.00
C ALA A 163 32.59 -16.87 -15.73
N LYS A 164 32.85 -18.16 -15.57
CA LYS A 164 32.47 -18.91 -14.37
C LYS A 164 33.19 -18.37 -13.11
N THR A 165 34.49 -18.14 -13.19
CA THR A 165 35.29 -17.61 -12.08
C THR A 165 34.83 -16.19 -11.69
N VAL A 166 34.50 -15.34 -12.68
CA VAL A 166 33.97 -14.00 -12.44
C VAL A 166 32.60 -14.09 -11.77
N ASN A 167 31.72 -14.98 -12.18
CA ASN A 167 30.42 -15.17 -11.54
C ASN A 167 30.55 -15.67 -10.09
N GLU A 168 31.48 -16.60 -9.82
CA GLU A 168 31.78 -17.04 -8.45
C GLU A 168 32.31 -15.90 -7.58
N TRP A 169 33.14 -15.01 -8.16
CA TRP A 169 33.60 -13.82 -7.48
C TRP A 169 32.46 -12.84 -7.16
N TYR A 170 31.55 -12.59 -8.12
CA TYR A 170 30.34 -11.80 -7.88
C TYR A 170 29.44 -12.42 -6.80
N ASP A 171 29.24 -13.75 -6.83
CA ASP A 171 28.49 -14.47 -5.82
C ASP A 171 29.08 -14.28 -4.40
N ASN A 172 30.41 -14.29 -4.31
CA ASN A 172 31.11 -14.04 -3.06
C ASN A 172 30.94 -12.59 -2.58
N LEU A 173 31.09 -11.60 -3.48
CA LEU A 173 30.84 -10.20 -3.17
C LEU A 173 29.40 -9.96 -2.74
N PHE A 174 28.45 -10.55 -3.45
CA PHE A 174 27.02 -10.45 -3.11
C PHE A 174 26.75 -10.99 -1.70
N ASN A 175 27.39 -12.10 -1.34
CA ASN A 175 27.28 -12.70 -0.02
C ASN A 175 28.16 -12.01 1.06
N GLY A 176 28.78 -10.87 0.73
CA GLY A 176 29.62 -10.10 1.66
C GLY A 176 30.99 -10.73 1.96
N LYS A 177 31.43 -11.71 1.16
CA LYS A 177 32.76 -12.31 1.27
C LYS A 177 33.75 -11.49 0.44
N MET A 178 34.82 -11.03 1.06
CA MET A 178 35.96 -10.43 0.33
C MET A 178 36.73 -11.56 -0.34
N SER A 179 36.73 -11.57 -1.67
CA SER A 179 37.55 -12.49 -2.45
C SER A 179 38.33 -11.70 -3.50
N SER A 180 39.57 -12.08 -3.72
CA SER A 180 40.41 -11.55 -4.80
C SER A 180 40.56 -12.61 -5.90
N ILE A 181 40.48 -12.20 -7.15
CA ILE A 181 40.87 -13.05 -8.28
C ILE A 181 42.40 -12.87 -8.40
N MET A 182 43.13 -13.91 -8.02
CA MET A 182 44.57 -13.95 -8.10
C MET A 182 44.99 -15.05 -9.06
N ASP A 183 44.86 -14.81 -10.35
CA ASP A 183 45.42 -15.71 -11.35
C ASP A 183 45.81 -14.95 -12.63
N ASP A 184 46.65 -15.51 -13.48
CA ASP A 184 47.18 -14.93 -14.72
C ASP A 184 46.11 -14.59 -15.79
N TYR A 185 44.84 -14.51 -15.40
CA TYR A 185 43.70 -14.19 -16.25
C TYR A 185 43.54 -12.71 -16.56
N THR A 186 44.40 -11.85 -16.02
CA THR A 186 44.32 -10.39 -16.22
C THR A 186 44.35 -9.93 -17.67
N CYS A 187 44.94 -10.74 -18.59
CA CYS A 187 44.95 -10.46 -20.01
C CYS A 187 43.67 -10.84 -20.77
N ALA A 188 42.74 -11.58 -20.14
CA ALA A 188 41.52 -12.10 -20.75
C ALA A 188 40.26 -11.35 -20.27
N LEU A 189 40.41 -10.40 -19.36
CA LEU A 189 39.30 -9.64 -18.76
C LEU A 189 39.38 -8.17 -19.17
N GLU A 190 38.34 -7.67 -19.80
CA GLU A 190 38.11 -6.24 -19.94
C GLU A 190 37.21 -5.78 -18.82
N SER A 191 37.63 -4.78 -18.05
CA SER A 191 36.82 -4.23 -16.95
C SER A 191 36.24 -2.87 -17.34
N PHE A 192 34.95 -2.70 -17.08
CA PHE A 192 34.26 -1.43 -17.19
C PHE A 192 33.90 -0.94 -15.79
N ASP A 193 34.29 0.29 -15.46
CA ASP A 193 33.94 0.89 -14.17
C ASP A 193 32.45 1.30 -14.15
N ASN A 194 31.69 0.66 -13.30
CA ASN A 194 30.34 1.11 -12.94
C ASN A 194 30.49 2.17 -11.85
N ARG A 195 30.64 3.44 -12.25
CA ARG A 195 30.73 4.54 -11.27
C ARG A 195 29.35 4.74 -10.62
N THR A 196 29.17 4.18 -9.43
CA THR A 196 28.07 4.54 -8.55
C THR A 196 28.42 5.85 -7.87
N ASN A 197 27.55 6.84 -8.01
CA ASN A 197 27.67 8.07 -7.26
C ASN A 197 26.95 7.88 -5.92
N SER A 198 27.67 8.03 -4.80
CA SER A 198 27.09 7.96 -3.44
C SER A 198 25.90 8.92 -3.24
N THR A 199 25.87 9.99 -4.00
CA THR A 199 24.76 10.96 -4.04
C THR A 199 23.46 10.30 -4.53
N ASN A 200 23.51 9.35 -5.47
CA ASN A 200 22.33 8.66 -6.01
C ASN A 200 21.63 7.81 -4.93
N LEU A 201 22.41 7.11 -4.11
CA LEU A 201 21.85 6.29 -3.02
C LEU A 201 21.10 7.16 -1.99
N LEU A 202 21.69 8.28 -1.59
CA LEU A 202 21.02 9.22 -0.67
C LEU A 202 19.74 9.79 -1.28
N GLN A 203 19.77 10.19 -2.56
CA GLN A 203 18.60 10.70 -3.27
C GLN A 203 17.50 9.64 -3.37
N LEU A 204 17.83 8.37 -3.62
CA LEU A 204 16.85 7.28 -3.64
C LEU A 204 16.22 7.05 -2.27
N MET A 205 17.01 7.10 -1.20
CA MET A 205 16.50 6.99 0.17
C MET A 205 15.59 8.17 0.55
N GLU A 206 15.96 9.39 0.16
CA GLU A 206 15.12 10.59 0.34
C GLU A 206 13.83 10.48 -0.48
N THR A 207 13.91 10.04 -1.73
CA THR A 207 12.74 9.83 -2.60
C THR A 207 11.77 8.83 -1.96
N ARG A 208 12.28 7.71 -1.45
CA ARG A 208 11.47 6.71 -0.74
C ARG A 208 10.77 7.31 0.47
N GLN A 209 11.48 8.07 1.30
CA GLN A 209 10.90 8.73 2.48
C GLN A 209 9.86 9.79 2.08
N ASN A 210 10.14 10.59 1.05
CA ASN A 210 9.21 11.59 0.54
C ASN A 210 7.95 10.94 -0.04
N THR A 211 8.09 9.85 -0.79
CA THR A 211 6.95 9.08 -1.30
C THR A 211 6.05 8.58 -0.17
N LEU A 212 6.63 8.03 0.89
CA LEU A 212 5.87 7.57 2.04
C LEU A 212 5.21 8.74 2.79
N ARG A 213 5.89 9.88 2.91
CA ARG A 213 5.33 11.11 3.49
C ARG A 213 4.14 11.64 2.68
N ASN A 214 4.28 11.70 1.35
CA ASN A 214 3.21 12.13 0.47
C ASN A 214 1.97 11.23 0.58
N PHE A 215 2.16 9.92 0.70
CA PHE A 215 1.06 9.00 0.96
C PHE A 215 0.27 9.37 2.22
N TYR A 216 0.95 9.67 3.33
CA TYR A 216 0.26 10.09 4.55
C TYR A 216 -0.41 11.44 4.42
N ASN A 217 0.24 12.39 3.75
CA ASN A 217 -0.34 13.71 3.49
C ASN A 217 -1.61 13.60 2.63
N ASP A 218 -1.62 12.76 1.59
CA ASP A 218 -2.80 12.54 0.74
C ASP A 218 -3.98 11.94 1.50
N ILE A 219 -3.71 11.13 2.54
CA ILE A 219 -4.76 10.63 3.44
C ILE A 219 -5.23 11.71 4.43
N GLY A 220 -4.42 12.73 4.68
CA GLY A 220 -4.68 13.77 5.68
C GLY A 220 -3.99 13.53 7.03
N ILE A 221 -2.92 12.73 7.05
CA ILE A 221 -2.12 12.50 8.26
C ILE A 221 -0.86 13.36 8.19
N LYS A 222 -0.73 14.29 9.14
CA LYS A 222 0.47 15.10 9.25
C LYS A 222 1.66 14.25 9.66
N THR A 223 2.71 14.26 8.83
CA THR A 223 4.00 13.66 9.17
C THR A 223 4.93 14.75 9.74
N ALA A 224 5.73 14.40 10.76
CA ALA A 224 6.72 15.33 11.30
C ALA A 224 7.71 15.71 10.20
N TYR A 225 7.77 16.99 9.88
CA TYR A 225 8.77 17.52 8.96
C TYR A 225 10.14 17.55 9.65
N ASP A 226 11.16 17.04 9.01
CA ASP A 226 12.53 17.47 9.28
C ASP A 226 12.62 18.94 8.83
N LYS A 227 12.61 19.85 9.80
CA LYS A 227 12.68 21.31 9.56
C LYS A 227 14.02 21.65 8.93
N LYS A 228 14.12 21.61 7.60
CA LYS A 228 15.26 22.19 6.89
C LYS A 228 15.17 23.71 6.76
N GLU A 229 13.96 24.29 6.91
CA GLU A 229 13.73 25.74 6.83
C GLU A 229 12.74 26.21 7.89
N ARG A 230 12.91 27.50 8.32
CA ARG A 230 11.97 28.15 9.24
C ARG A 230 10.70 28.53 8.46
N MET A 231 9.65 27.73 8.59
CA MET A 231 8.33 28.07 8.08
C MET A 231 7.66 29.11 9.01
N ASN A 232 6.93 30.05 8.43
CA ASN A 232 6.09 30.98 9.17
C ASN A 232 4.87 30.25 9.77
N VAL A 233 4.44 30.69 10.95
CA VAL A 233 3.30 30.07 11.68
C VAL A 233 2.02 30.07 10.85
N GLU A 234 1.79 31.10 10.03
CA GLU A 234 0.63 31.21 9.16
C GLU A 234 0.63 30.22 7.98
N GLU A 235 1.80 29.97 7.36
CA GLU A 235 1.94 28.95 6.31
C GLU A 235 1.71 27.55 6.86
N THR A 236 2.18 27.29 8.08
CA THR A 236 1.96 26.00 8.75
C THR A 236 0.47 25.74 9.05
N ALA A 237 -0.28 26.78 9.44
CA ALA A 237 -1.70 26.66 9.73
C ALA A 237 -2.56 26.42 8.47
N LEU A 238 -2.20 27.03 7.35
CA LEU A 238 -2.87 26.81 6.05
C LEU A 238 -2.61 25.38 5.53
N ASP A 239 -1.37 24.91 5.59
CA ASP A 239 -1.00 23.55 5.22
C ASP A 239 -1.72 22.51 6.10
N ASP A 240 -1.83 22.76 7.39
CA ASP A 240 -2.55 21.88 8.33
C ASP A 240 -4.04 21.78 7.97
N GLY A 241 -4.67 22.90 7.58
CA GLY A 241 -6.07 22.91 7.17
C GLY A 241 -6.33 22.08 5.89
N LEU A 242 -5.47 22.20 4.89
CA LEU A 242 -5.59 21.46 3.64
C LEU A 242 -5.33 19.97 3.81
N LEU A 243 -4.36 19.60 4.63
CA LEU A 243 -4.03 18.20 4.90
C LEU A 243 -5.18 17.44 5.59
N LEU A 244 -5.91 18.09 6.50
CA LEU A 244 -6.96 17.44 7.27
C LEU A 244 -8.27 17.23 6.51
N ILE A 245 -8.45 17.83 5.33
CA ILE A 245 -9.71 17.76 4.57
C ILE A 245 -10.12 16.31 4.31
N ASN A 246 -9.22 15.49 3.79
CA ASN A 246 -9.54 14.12 3.39
C ASN A 246 -9.92 13.24 4.59
N ILE A 247 -9.15 13.30 5.67
CA ILE A 247 -9.44 12.47 6.85
C ILE A 247 -10.69 12.92 7.59
N THR A 248 -10.97 14.21 7.60
CA THR A 248 -12.18 14.79 8.22
C THR A 248 -13.41 14.37 7.42
N ASP A 249 -13.38 14.47 6.09
CA ASP A 249 -14.46 14.02 5.22
C ASP A 249 -14.74 12.52 5.44
N MET A 250 -13.70 11.68 5.45
CA MET A 250 -13.84 10.25 5.74
C MET A 250 -14.43 9.97 7.12
N PHE A 251 -14.08 10.76 8.13
CA PHE A 251 -14.59 10.61 9.49
C PHE A 251 -16.06 11.02 9.59
N GLU A 252 -16.44 12.13 8.99
CA GLU A 252 -17.82 12.65 9.01
C GLU A 252 -18.80 11.66 8.37
N TYR A 253 -18.45 11.07 7.23
CA TYR A 253 -19.27 10.04 6.57
C TYR A 253 -19.42 8.79 7.42
N ARG A 254 -18.38 8.35 8.11
CA ARG A 254 -18.46 7.23 9.06
C ARG A 254 -19.36 7.55 10.26
N LYS A 255 -19.22 8.76 10.82
CA LYS A 255 -20.05 9.21 11.94
C LYS A 255 -21.52 9.29 11.55
N LYS A 256 -21.83 9.93 10.43
CA LYS A 256 -23.20 10.02 9.90
C LYS A 256 -23.81 8.63 9.71
N ALA A 257 -23.07 7.71 9.12
CA ALA A 257 -23.53 6.35 8.92
C ALA A 257 -23.79 5.57 10.23
N CYS A 258 -22.98 5.78 11.28
CA CYS A 258 -23.25 5.21 12.59
C CYS A 258 -24.58 5.71 13.16
N GLU A 259 -24.85 7.02 13.05
CA GLU A 259 -26.10 7.63 13.50
C GLU A 259 -27.30 7.03 12.73
N GLU A 260 -27.19 6.85 11.41
CA GLU A 260 -28.23 6.23 10.57
C GLU A 260 -28.46 4.75 10.91
N VAL A 261 -27.38 3.99 11.14
CA VAL A 261 -27.48 2.56 11.54
C VAL A 261 -28.18 2.43 12.89
N ASN A 262 -27.81 3.27 13.85
CA ASN A 262 -28.43 3.26 15.18
C ASN A 262 -29.90 3.69 15.12
N ALA A 263 -30.25 4.67 14.28
CA ALA A 263 -31.62 5.10 14.09
C ALA A 263 -32.48 4.01 13.42
N LEU A 264 -31.94 3.28 12.42
CA LEU A 264 -32.71 2.29 11.67
C LEU A 264 -32.83 0.94 12.39
N PHE A 265 -31.75 0.50 13.05
CA PHE A 265 -31.71 -0.84 13.64
C PHE A 265 -31.83 -0.84 15.17
N GLY A 266 -31.73 0.33 15.82
CA GLY A 266 -31.91 0.48 17.27
C GLY A 266 -30.87 -0.29 18.09
N GLU A 267 -29.74 -0.58 17.53
CA GLU A 267 -28.66 -1.35 18.15
C GLU A 267 -27.55 -0.36 18.56
N ASN A 268 -27.45 -0.11 19.86
CA ASN A 268 -26.38 0.69 20.49
C ASN A 268 -25.09 -0.12 20.62
#